data_a6efdb070e07d967287af0ff6b363f8a
#
_entry.id   a6efdb070e07d967287af0ff6b363f8a
#
_cell.length_a   1.000
_cell.length_b   1.000
_cell.length_c   1.000
_cell.angle_alpha   90.00
_cell.angle_beta   90.00
_cell.angle_gamma   90.00
#
_symmetry.space_group_name_H-M   'P 1'
#
loop_
_entity.id
_entity.type
_entity.pdbx_description
1 polymer ?
#
loop_
_entity_poly.entity_id
_entity_poly.type
_entity_poly.pdbx_seq_one_letter_code
_entity_poly.pdbx_strand_id
1 'polypeptide(L)'
;EGGGSEQAVPRVDGERAEDAGRVSKGARGKRGNRAGDGGDARLSEPRADDAAGGRAERNAQRAADTVGENHVIEPGSLDEGRGQKAKARDNIKAIETLTLIESENRPATAAEQADLAKYVGWGGIKNIFPDESGNYGDGFQELGPKLRDLLLDVEYATARRSIQYAHYTAEDVVRSMWDAVVKMGFNGGQVFEPGMGIGNFAGMMPQDVATNTHYQGVELDHITAR
;
A
#
# COMPACT_ATOMS: atom_id res chain seq x y z
N GLU A 1 36.63 4.85 -41.17
CA GLU A 1 35.51 4.17 -41.82
C GLU A 1 34.85 3.27 -40.79
N GLY A 2 33.79 3.77 -40.18
CA GLY A 2 33.05 3.09 -39.13
C GLY A 2 31.58 3.13 -39.44
N GLY A 3 30.96 1.99 -39.63
CA GLY A 3 29.52 1.83 -39.79
C GLY A 3 28.85 1.72 -38.47
N GLY A 4 28.03 2.69 -38.12
CA GLY A 4 27.09 2.60 -37.02
C GLY A 4 25.82 1.89 -37.45
N SER A 5 25.44 0.81 -36.75
CA SER A 5 24.17 0.14 -36.95
C SER A 5 23.16 0.66 -35.94
N GLU A 6 22.23 1.45 -36.42
CA GLU A 6 21.06 1.92 -35.72
C GLU A 6 20.04 0.76 -35.64
N GLN A 7 19.75 0.26 -34.42
CA GLN A 7 18.70 -0.73 -34.21
C GLN A 7 17.38 -0.02 -33.93
N ALA A 8 16.41 -0.22 -34.79
CA ALA A 8 15.06 0.28 -34.73
C ALA A 8 14.27 -0.42 -33.63
N VAL A 9 13.56 0.38 -32.81
CA VAL A 9 12.60 -0.06 -31.79
C VAL A 9 11.25 -0.36 -32.48
N PRO A 10 10.61 -1.51 -32.23
CA PRO A 10 9.31 -1.80 -32.82
C PRO A 10 8.20 -0.98 -32.15
N ARG A 11 7.33 -0.38 -32.96
CA ARG A 11 6.07 0.27 -32.56
C ARG A 11 5.03 -0.82 -32.26
N VAL A 12 4.35 -0.67 -31.13
CA VAL A 12 3.19 -1.48 -30.78
C VAL A 12 1.94 -0.71 -31.19
N ASP A 13 1.25 -1.20 -32.20
CA ASP A 13 -0.05 -0.67 -32.64
C ASP A 13 -1.13 -1.10 -31.65
N GLY A 14 -1.90 -0.11 -31.17
CA GLY A 14 -3.02 -0.33 -30.27
C GLY A 14 -4.28 -0.69 -31.06
N GLU A 15 -4.85 -1.84 -30.81
CA GLU A 15 -6.20 -2.17 -31.23
C GLU A 15 -7.24 -1.64 -30.25
N ARG A 16 -8.15 -0.83 -30.77
CA ARG A 16 -9.40 -0.42 -30.13
C ARG A 16 -10.43 -1.53 -30.30
N ALA A 17 -11.01 -1.99 -29.22
CA ALA A 17 -12.28 -2.72 -29.26
C ALA A 17 -13.39 -1.80 -28.80
N GLU A 18 -14.24 -1.38 -29.75
CA GLU A 18 -15.59 -0.86 -29.49
C GLU A 18 -16.52 -2.06 -29.35
N ASP A 19 -17.33 -2.12 -28.32
CA ASP A 19 -18.58 -2.88 -28.40
C ASP A 19 -19.72 -2.09 -27.75
N ALA A 20 -20.77 -2.02 -28.56
CA ALA A 20 -21.95 -1.20 -28.37
C ALA A 20 -23.10 -2.01 -27.77
N GLY A 21 -23.77 -1.39 -26.84
CA GLY A 21 -25.15 -1.40 -26.52
C GLY A 21 -26.06 -2.60 -26.76
N ARG A 22 -26.87 -2.91 -25.75
CA ARG A 22 -28.26 -3.31 -25.99
C ARG A 22 -29.17 -2.97 -24.81
N VAL A 23 -30.04 -2.02 -25.06
CA VAL A 23 -31.26 -1.69 -24.28
C VAL A 23 -32.33 -2.72 -24.57
N SER A 24 -32.98 -3.26 -23.57
CA SER A 24 -34.31 -3.89 -23.74
C SER A 24 -35.30 -3.32 -22.73
N LYS A 25 -36.38 -2.75 -23.31
CA LYS A 25 -37.61 -2.28 -22.67
C LYS A 25 -38.63 -3.42 -22.58
N GLY A 26 -39.49 -3.33 -21.56
CA GLY A 26 -40.84 -3.96 -21.53
C GLY A 26 -41.03 -4.67 -20.19
N ALA A 27 -42.20 -4.65 -19.54
CA ALA A 27 -43.52 -4.19 -19.89
C ALA A 27 -44.33 -4.00 -18.59
N ARG A 28 -45.37 -3.20 -18.73
CA ARG A 28 -46.45 -2.90 -17.76
C ARG A 28 -47.31 -4.10 -17.41
N GLY A 29 -47.74 -4.21 -16.13
CA GLY A 29 -48.90 -5.04 -15.72
C GLY A 29 -49.70 -4.34 -14.63
N LYS A 30 -51.03 -4.25 -14.87
CA LYS A 30 -52.04 -3.44 -14.20
C LYS A 30 -52.74 -4.18 -13.03
N ARG A 31 -53.14 -3.38 -12.02
CA ARG A 31 -54.39 -3.36 -11.24
C ARG A 31 -54.86 -4.58 -10.44
N GLY A 32 -55.21 -4.28 -9.18
CA GLY A 32 -56.19 -5.06 -8.40
C GLY A 32 -56.43 -4.41 -7.03
N ASN A 33 -57.52 -3.63 -6.94
CA ASN A 33 -58.03 -2.97 -5.74
C ASN A 33 -58.89 -3.94 -4.94
N ARG A 34 -58.77 -4.02 -3.61
CA ARG A 34 -59.92 -4.29 -2.70
C ARG A 34 -59.60 -3.92 -1.28
N ALA A 35 -60.53 -3.16 -0.70
CA ALA A 35 -60.60 -2.73 0.67
C ALA A 35 -61.01 -3.87 1.63
N GLY A 36 -60.53 -3.79 2.88
CA GLY A 36 -61.00 -4.61 4.01
C GLY A 36 -60.51 -3.99 5.29
N ASP A 37 -61.42 -3.41 6.02
CA ASP A 37 -61.39 -2.81 7.34
C ASP A 37 -61.04 -3.86 8.43
N GLY A 38 -60.27 -3.46 9.49
CA GLY A 38 -60.04 -4.29 10.67
C GLY A 38 -58.83 -3.76 11.48
N GLY A 39 -59.12 -2.88 12.45
CA GLY A 39 -58.13 -2.36 13.37
C GLY A 39 -57.56 -3.43 14.27
N ASP A 40 -56.28 -3.40 14.46
CA ASP A 40 -55.59 -4.01 15.60
C ASP A 40 -54.30 -3.23 15.85
N ALA A 41 -54.18 -2.70 17.05
CA ALA A 41 -53.04 -1.94 17.49
C ALA A 41 -51.88 -2.90 17.76
N ARG A 42 -51.03 -3.12 16.73
CA ARG A 42 -49.76 -3.80 16.90
C ARG A 42 -48.65 -2.76 17.06
N LEU A 43 -47.89 -2.93 18.12
CA LEU A 43 -46.62 -2.27 18.34
C LEU A 43 -45.79 -2.35 17.06
N SER A 44 -45.48 -1.21 16.46
CA SER A 44 -44.70 -1.10 15.24
C SER A 44 -43.27 -1.58 15.53
N GLU A 45 -42.95 -2.76 15.03
CA GLU A 45 -41.54 -3.19 14.94
C GLU A 45 -40.81 -2.20 14.02
N PRO A 46 -39.57 -1.80 14.35
CA PRO A 46 -38.78 -0.91 13.50
C PRO A 46 -38.62 -1.55 12.12
N ARG A 47 -38.94 -0.78 11.09
CA ARG A 47 -38.80 -1.23 9.70
C ARG A 47 -37.38 -1.64 9.41
N ALA A 48 -37.18 -2.72 8.66
CA ALA A 48 -35.88 -3.25 8.26
C ALA A 48 -34.99 -2.18 7.56
N ASP A 49 -35.61 -1.18 6.95
CA ASP A 49 -34.92 -0.06 6.28
C ASP A 49 -34.22 0.89 7.28
N ASP A 50 -34.80 1.11 8.46
CA ASP A 50 -34.17 1.95 9.50
C ASP A 50 -32.94 1.25 10.13
N ALA A 51 -32.97 -0.08 10.21
CA ALA A 51 -31.86 -0.88 10.69
C ALA A 51 -30.69 -0.91 9.67
N ALA A 52 -30.99 -0.92 8.37
CA ALA A 52 -30.01 -0.90 7.29
C ALA A 52 -29.32 0.47 7.18
N GLY A 53 -30.07 1.58 7.28
CA GLY A 53 -29.56 2.95 7.28
C GLY A 53 -28.60 3.20 8.46
N GLY A 54 -29.02 2.87 9.67
CA GLY A 54 -28.17 3.01 10.86
C GLY A 54 -26.94 2.10 10.87
N ARG A 55 -26.97 0.97 10.16
CA ARG A 55 -25.79 0.11 9.98
C ARG A 55 -24.82 0.70 8.96
N ALA A 56 -25.32 1.28 7.86
CA ALA A 56 -24.50 1.95 6.86
C ALA A 56 -23.82 3.20 7.43
N GLU A 57 -24.53 4.01 8.20
CA GLU A 57 -23.98 5.18 8.89
C GLU A 57 -22.92 4.80 9.94
N ARG A 58 -23.17 3.76 10.75
CA ARG A 58 -22.17 3.25 11.71
C ARG A 58 -20.94 2.67 11.01
N ASN A 59 -21.10 2.01 9.86
CA ASN A 59 -19.98 1.51 9.08
C ASN A 59 -19.21 2.67 8.42
N ALA A 60 -19.88 3.70 7.92
CA ALA A 60 -19.25 4.90 7.39
C ALA A 60 -18.50 5.68 8.48
N GLN A 61 -19.09 5.81 9.68
CA GLN A 61 -18.42 6.43 10.82
C GLN A 61 -17.21 5.62 11.28
N ARG A 62 -17.32 4.29 11.40
CA ARG A 62 -16.18 3.42 11.70
C ARG A 62 -15.10 3.49 10.63
N ALA A 63 -15.46 3.58 9.35
CA ALA A 63 -14.50 3.76 8.26
C ALA A 63 -13.81 5.14 8.34
N ALA A 64 -14.53 6.20 8.73
CA ALA A 64 -13.95 7.52 8.97
C ALA A 64 -13.03 7.55 10.20
N ASP A 65 -13.42 6.87 11.28
CA ASP A 65 -12.61 6.76 12.52
C ASP A 65 -11.39 5.81 12.33
N THR A 66 -11.36 5.03 11.24
CA THR A 66 -10.30 4.05 10.92
C THR A 66 -9.41 4.46 9.75
N VAL A 67 -9.57 5.64 9.19
CA VAL A 67 -8.51 6.23 8.36
C VAL A 67 -7.36 6.54 9.30
N GLY A 68 -6.39 5.63 9.38
CA GLY A 68 -5.21 5.80 10.19
C GLY A 68 -4.51 7.10 9.78
N GLU A 69 -4.09 7.88 10.76
CA GLU A 69 -3.22 9.02 10.48
C GLU A 69 -1.95 8.52 9.79
N ASN A 70 -1.47 9.24 8.80
CA ASN A 70 -0.22 8.89 8.13
C ASN A 70 0.93 8.88 9.14
N HIS A 71 1.75 7.84 9.08
CA HIS A 71 2.93 7.77 9.93
C HIS A 71 3.92 8.88 9.59
N VAL A 72 4.35 9.61 10.61
CA VAL A 72 5.38 10.63 10.49
C VAL A 72 6.72 10.01 10.87
N ILE A 73 7.68 10.06 9.97
CA ILE A 73 9.05 9.60 10.21
C ILE A 73 9.79 10.73 10.93
N GLU A 74 10.01 10.57 12.24
CA GLU A 74 10.73 11.54 13.04
C GLU A 74 12.22 11.58 12.67
N PRO A 75 12.89 12.73 12.80
CA PRO A 75 14.31 12.87 12.52
C PRO A 75 15.15 11.87 13.33
N GLY A 76 16.02 11.12 12.64
CA GLY A 76 16.89 10.11 13.24
C GLY A 76 16.19 8.83 13.68
N SER A 77 14.92 8.64 13.36
CA SER A 77 14.20 7.40 13.68
C SER A 77 14.55 6.24 12.75
N LEU A 78 15.03 6.53 11.55
CA LEU A 78 15.58 5.54 10.62
C LEU A 78 17.05 5.31 10.96
N ASP A 79 17.33 4.28 11.77
CA ASP A 79 18.70 3.88 12.07
C ASP A 79 19.34 3.19 10.85
N GLU A 80 19.90 3.97 9.93
CA GLU A 80 20.55 3.51 8.71
C GLU A 80 21.83 2.73 8.97
N GLY A 81 22.45 2.92 10.17
CA GLY A 81 23.68 2.27 10.58
C GLY A 81 23.53 0.82 11.05
N ARG A 82 22.30 0.30 11.13
CA ARG A 82 22.06 -1.08 11.61
C ARG A 82 22.66 -2.13 10.69
N GLY A 83 23.23 -3.16 11.30
CA GLY A 83 23.81 -4.30 10.56
C GLY A 83 22.74 -5.11 9.81
N GLN A 84 23.16 -5.85 8.79
CA GLN A 84 22.26 -6.63 7.91
C GLN A 84 21.29 -7.57 8.66
N LYS A 85 21.75 -8.22 9.75
CA LYS A 85 20.90 -9.11 10.55
C LYS A 85 19.79 -8.35 11.29
N ALA A 86 20.05 -7.14 11.76
CA ALA A 86 19.04 -6.29 12.39
C ALA A 86 18.01 -5.83 11.36
N LYS A 87 18.46 -5.33 10.23
CA LYS A 87 17.59 -4.95 9.09
C LYS A 87 16.71 -6.12 8.62
N ALA A 88 17.27 -7.32 8.54
CA ALA A 88 16.49 -8.51 8.17
C ALA A 88 15.41 -8.87 9.20
N ARG A 89 15.69 -8.74 10.51
CA ARG A 89 14.67 -8.96 11.55
C ARG A 89 13.55 -7.93 11.48
N ASP A 90 13.91 -6.66 11.25
CA ASP A 90 12.92 -5.60 11.12
C ASP A 90 12.04 -5.78 9.88
N ASN A 91 12.63 -6.16 8.75
CA ASN A 91 11.87 -6.49 7.53
C ASN A 91 10.90 -7.66 7.77
N ILE A 92 11.36 -8.74 8.41
CA ILE A 92 10.51 -9.89 8.75
C ILE A 92 9.38 -9.43 9.69
N LYS A 93 9.69 -8.64 10.72
CA LYS A 93 8.69 -8.14 11.66
C LYS A 93 7.66 -7.26 10.95
N ALA A 94 8.09 -6.38 10.05
CA ALA A 94 7.18 -5.54 9.26
C ALA A 94 6.24 -6.40 8.39
N ILE A 95 6.75 -7.44 7.72
CA ILE A 95 5.93 -8.36 6.91
C ILE A 95 4.93 -9.14 7.78
N GLU A 96 5.34 -9.64 8.96
CA GLU A 96 4.44 -10.28 9.92
C GLU A 96 3.33 -9.32 10.37
N THR A 97 3.69 -8.08 10.69
CA THR A 97 2.75 -7.04 11.09
C THR A 97 1.76 -6.71 9.97
N LEU A 98 2.26 -6.53 8.73
CA LEU A 98 1.43 -6.29 7.56
C LEU A 98 0.43 -7.44 7.33
N THR A 99 0.90 -8.68 7.35
CA THR A 99 0.06 -9.87 7.18
C THR A 99 -1.05 -9.96 8.23
N LEU A 100 -0.73 -9.62 9.49
CA LEU A 100 -1.71 -9.59 10.58
C LEU A 100 -2.79 -8.52 10.32
N ILE A 101 -2.40 -7.29 10.03
CA ILE A 101 -3.30 -6.15 9.78
C ILE A 101 -4.25 -6.48 8.62
N GLU A 102 -3.72 -7.05 7.53
CA GLU A 102 -4.52 -7.44 6.36
C GLU A 102 -5.49 -8.58 6.68
N SER A 103 -5.04 -9.59 7.44
CA SER A 103 -5.89 -10.71 7.84
C SER A 103 -7.06 -10.26 8.73
N GLU A 104 -6.86 -9.24 9.53
CA GLU A 104 -7.86 -8.63 10.39
C GLU A 104 -8.67 -7.53 9.69
N ASN A 105 -8.30 -7.15 8.47
CA ASN A 105 -8.94 -6.12 7.65
C ASN A 105 -9.19 -4.83 8.44
N ARG A 106 -8.15 -4.32 9.08
CA ARG A 106 -8.17 -3.11 9.91
C ARG A 106 -6.96 -2.20 9.59
N PRO A 107 -7.03 -0.92 9.93
CA PRO A 107 -5.87 -0.04 9.87
C PRO A 107 -4.80 -0.43 10.92
N ALA A 108 -3.56 -0.02 10.65
CA ALA A 108 -2.45 -0.17 11.56
C ALA A 108 -2.60 0.75 12.79
N THR A 109 -2.27 0.24 13.96
CA THR A 109 -2.06 1.06 15.15
C THR A 109 -0.76 1.85 15.06
N ALA A 110 -0.57 2.89 15.86
CA ALA A 110 0.66 3.68 15.88
C ALA A 110 1.92 2.83 16.14
N ALA A 111 1.83 1.80 16.99
CA ALA A 111 2.95 0.88 17.24
C ALA A 111 3.25 0.00 16.01
N GLU A 112 2.22 -0.46 15.31
CA GLU A 112 2.37 -1.24 14.08
C GLU A 112 2.91 -0.38 12.93
N GLN A 113 2.48 0.87 12.80
CA GLN A 113 3.04 1.83 11.85
C GLN A 113 4.55 2.04 12.10
N ALA A 114 4.96 2.15 13.37
CA ALA A 114 6.38 2.25 13.73
C ALA A 114 7.19 0.97 13.40
N ASP A 115 6.56 -0.21 13.46
CA ASP A 115 7.18 -1.47 13.02
C ASP A 115 7.25 -1.54 11.49
N LEU A 116 6.20 -1.15 10.77
CA LEU A 116 6.17 -1.09 9.31
C LEU A 116 7.23 -0.12 8.77
N ALA A 117 7.38 1.06 9.40
CA ALA A 117 8.36 2.07 8.99
C ALA A 117 9.82 1.62 9.13
N LYS A 118 10.10 0.51 9.84
CA LYS A 118 11.45 -0.08 9.91
C LYS A 118 11.79 -0.97 8.72
N TYR A 119 10.83 -1.24 7.82
CA TYR A 119 11.11 -2.00 6.62
C TYR A 119 12.06 -1.22 5.71
N VAL A 120 13.15 -1.85 5.31
CA VAL A 120 14.18 -1.23 4.48
C VAL A 120 14.49 -2.04 3.21
N GLY A 121 13.65 -3.00 2.87
CA GLY A 121 13.85 -3.89 1.73
C GLY A 121 15.07 -4.79 1.87
N TRP A 122 15.43 -5.46 0.78
CA TRP A 122 16.47 -6.50 0.80
C TRP A 122 17.79 -6.06 0.17
N GLY A 123 17.92 -4.76 -0.17
CA GLY A 123 19.14 -4.20 -0.73
C GLY A 123 20.36 -4.49 0.16
N GLY A 124 21.37 -5.13 -0.42
CA GLY A 124 22.58 -5.51 0.31
C GLY A 124 22.45 -6.64 1.34
N ILE A 125 21.26 -7.26 1.52
CA ILE A 125 21.04 -8.35 2.50
C ILE A 125 21.02 -9.72 1.79
N LYS A 126 21.98 -9.98 0.93
CA LYS A 126 22.01 -11.21 0.11
C LYS A 126 22.03 -12.51 0.91
N ASN A 127 22.63 -12.48 2.10
CA ASN A 127 22.87 -13.68 2.92
C ASN A 127 21.61 -14.28 3.54
N ILE A 128 20.47 -13.59 3.48
CA ILE A 128 19.16 -14.13 3.90
C ILE A 128 18.54 -15.07 2.86
N PHE A 129 19.06 -15.07 1.65
CA PHE A 129 18.65 -15.98 0.60
C PHE A 129 19.67 -17.09 0.44
N PRO A 130 19.24 -18.33 0.14
CA PRO A 130 20.17 -19.45 0.00
C PRO A 130 21.04 -19.27 -1.25
N ASP A 131 22.28 -19.78 -1.15
CA ASP A 131 23.18 -19.95 -2.28
C ASP A 131 22.70 -21.08 -3.23
N GLU A 132 23.51 -21.39 -4.26
CA GLU A 132 23.20 -22.46 -5.22
C GLU A 132 23.16 -23.85 -4.59
N SER A 133 23.81 -24.03 -3.44
CA SER A 133 23.82 -25.28 -2.67
C SER A 133 22.69 -25.35 -1.62
N GLY A 134 21.85 -24.30 -1.54
CA GLY A 134 20.76 -24.20 -0.58
C GLY A 134 21.16 -23.71 0.81
N ASN A 135 22.40 -23.21 0.99
CA ASN A 135 22.90 -22.75 2.29
C ASN A 135 22.63 -21.25 2.48
N TYR A 136 22.17 -20.88 3.67
CA TYR A 136 22.04 -19.49 4.09
C TYR A 136 23.37 -18.96 4.63
N GLY A 137 23.62 -17.68 4.45
CA GLY A 137 24.81 -17.04 5.00
C GLY A 137 24.88 -17.08 6.53
N ASP A 138 26.09 -16.86 7.08
CA ASP A 138 26.31 -16.96 8.51
C ASP A 138 25.42 -16.01 9.34
N GLY A 139 24.68 -16.61 10.28
CA GLY A 139 23.68 -15.95 11.13
C GLY A 139 22.36 -15.63 10.46
N PHE A 140 22.07 -16.23 9.29
CA PHE A 140 20.77 -16.17 8.61
C PHE A 140 20.06 -17.51 8.52
N GLN A 141 20.61 -18.57 9.15
CA GLN A 141 20.09 -19.93 9.12
C GLN A 141 18.67 -20.06 9.69
N GLU A 142 18.27 -19.15 10.60
CA GLU A 142 16.91 -19.07 11.14
C GLU A 142 16.04 -18.07 10.39
N LEU A 143 16.62 -16.91 10.01
CA LEU A 143 15.88 -15.82 9.37
C LEU A 143 15.51 -16.14 7.93
N GLY A 144 16.37 -16.82 7.20
CA GLY A 144 16.13 -17.17 5.80
C GLY A 144 14.94 -18.11 5.60
N PRO A 145 14.87 -19.27 6.28
CA PRO A 145 13.67 -20.12 6.25
C PRO A 145 12.41 -19.39 6.71
N LYS A 146 12.49 -18.61 7.81
CA LYS A 146 11.36 -17.81 8.30
C LYS A 146 10.83 -16.85 7.23
N LEU A 147 11.71 -16.15 6.52
CA LEU A 147 11.33 -15.29 5.39
C LEU A 147 10.67 -16.11 4.28
N ARG A 148 11.21 -17.29 3.97
CA ARG A 148 10.67 -18.16 2.93
C ARG A 148 9.24 -18.60 3.23
N ASP A 149 8.95 -18.90 4.49
CA ASP A 149 7.63 -19.35 4.96
C ASP A 149 6.59 -18.22 5.00
N LEU A 150 7.04 -16.97 5.19
CA LEU A 150 6.18 -15.78 5.25
C LEU A 150 5.71 -15.30 3.88
N LEU A 151 6.49 -15.56 2.83
CA LEU A 151 6.25 -15.00 1.50
C LEU A 151 5.70 -16.03 0.52
N LEU A 152 4.79 -15.59 -0.33
CA LEU A 152 4.40 -16.36 -1.51
C LEU A 152 5.60 -16.54 -2.45
N ASP A 153 5.58 -17.56 -3.30
CA ASP A 153 6.69 -17.84 -4.23
C ASP A 153 7.06 -16.64 -5.11
N VAL A 154 6.06 -15.89 -5.58
CA VAL A 154 6.25 -14.71 -6.41
C VAL A 154 6.87 -13.55 -5.62
N GLU A 155 6.44 -13.36 -4.38
CA GLU A 155 6.96 -12.32 -3.48
C GLU A 155 8.41 -12.64 -3.08
N TYR A 156 8.68 -13.89 -2.73
CA TYR A 156 10.03 -14.35 -2.41
C TYR A 156 10.99 -14.19 -3.59
N ALA A 157 10.56 -14.53 -4.80
CA ALA A 157 11.35 -14.34 -6.01
C ALA A 157 11.62 -12.85 -6.28
N THR A 158 10.65 -11.98 -6.03
CA THR A 158 10.79 -10.53 -6.17
C THR A 158 11.74 -9.97 -5.10
N ALA A 159 11.59 -10.36 -3.83
CA ALA A 159 12.48 -9.99 -2.75
C ALA A 159 13.95 -10.39 -3.06
N ARG A 160 14.17 -11.61 -3.56
CA ARG A 160 15.50 -12.07 -3.95
C ARG A 160 16.10 -11.25 -5.10
N ARG A 161 15.31 -10.86 -6.10
CA ARG A 161 15.78 -9.99 -7.20
C ARG A 161 16.10 -8.59 -6.73
N SER A 162 15.38 -8.07 -5.74
CA SER A 162 15.54 -6.71 -5.24
C SER A 162 16.87 -6.43 -4.52
N ILE A 163 17.64 -7.46 -4.16
CA ILE A 163 18.95 -7.35 -3.48
C ILE A 163 19.88 -6.35 -4.17
N GLN A 164 19.84 -6.24 -5.49
CA GLN A 164 20.76 -5.44 -6.27
C GLN A 164 20.34 -3.97 -6.41
N TYR A 165 19.04 -3.65 -6.22
CA TYR A 165 18.50 -2.34 -6.53
C TYR A 165 17.52 -1.76 -5.50
N ALA A 166 17.11 -2.51 -4.47
CA ALA A 166 16.28 -1.96 -3.42
C ALA A 166 17.12 -1.15 -2.42
N HIS A 167 17.55 0.04 -2.85
CA HIS A 167 18.24 1.02 -2.06
C HIS A 167 17.37 2.28 -2.02
N TYR A 168 16.91 2.63 -0.84
CA TYR A 168 16.05 3.79 -0.65
C TYR A 168 16.84 5.03 -0.34
N THR A 169 16.27 6.19 -0.69
CA THR A 169 16.93 7.48 -0.47
C THR A 169 17.10 7.74 1.02
N ALA A 170 18.32 8.12 1.42
CA ALA A 170 18.68 8.39 2.79
C ALA A 170 17.89 9.56 3.39
N GLU A 171 17.66 9.52 4.70
CA GLU A 171 16.84 10.49 5.43
C GLU A 171 17.28 11.94 5.22
N ASP A 172 18.57 12.20 5.34
CA ASP A 172 19.15 13.54 5.18
C ASP A 172 18.93 14.12 3.78
N VAL A 173 18.99 13.27 2.74
CA VAL A 173 18.73 13.65 1.37
C VAL A 173 17.26 14.00 1.18
N VAL A 174 16.33 13.14 1.65
CA VAL A 174 14.88 13.37 1.56
C VAL A 174 14.50 14.68 2.24
N ARG A 175 14.97 14.90 3.47
CA ARG A 175 14.69 16.13 4.22
C ARG A 175 15.26 17.38 3.53
N SER A 176 16.48 17.27 3.00
CA SER A 176 17.08 18.39 2.23
C SER A 176 16.30 18.71 0.97
N MET A 177 15.73 17.70 0.31
CA MET A 177 14.87 17.91 -0.87
C MET A 177 13.56 18.62 -0.47
N TRP A 178 12.90 18.20 0.62
CA TRP A 178 11.71 18.89 1.12
C TRP A 178 12.02 20.34 1.51
N ASP A 179 13.11 20.58 2.22
CA ASP A 179 13.56 21.93 2.57
C ASP A 179 13.75 22.80 1.33
N ALA A 180 14.37 22.26 0.29
CA ALA A 180 14.58 22.99 -0.95
C ALA A 180 13.24 23.31 -1.66
N VAL A 181 12.33 22.35 -1.76
CA VAL A 181 11.03 22.51 -2.41
C VAL A 181 10.16 23.53 -1.68
N VAL A 182 10.13 23.48 -0.34
CA VAL A 182 9.43 24.48 0.49
C VAL A 182 10.04 25.87 0.33
N LYS A 183 11.37 26.00 0.33
CA LYS A 183 12.06 27.29 0.07
C LYS A 183 11.79 27.86 -1.32
N MET A 184 11.50 27.01 -2.30
CA MET A 184 11.04 27.44 -3.63
C MET A 184 9.58 27.88 -3.69
N GLY A 185 8.85 27.81 -2.58
CA GLY A 185 7.47 28.28 -2.44
C GLY A 185 6.39 27.20 -2.52
N PHE A 186 6.76 25.91 -2.48
CA PHE A 186 5.76 24.84 -2.39
C PHE A 186 5.14 24.84 -0.99
N ASN A 187 3.82 24.96 -0.94
CA ASN A 187 3.03 25.00 0.29
C ASN A 187 1.84 24.03 0.27
N GLY A 188 1.91 23.02 -0.60
CA GLY A 188 0.87 22.02 -0.80
C GLY A 188 0.41 21.92 -2.24
N GLY A 189 -0.45 20.96 -2.54
CA GLY A 189 -0.98 20.68 -3.87
C GLY A 189 -0.87 19.22 -4.27
N GLN A 190 -0.66 18.95 -5.55
CA GLN A 190 -0.53 17.60 -6.07
C GLN A 190 0.94 17.17 -6.09
N VAL A 191 1.25 16.04 -5.46
CA VAL A 191 2.58 15.41 -5.52
C VAL A 191 2.42 14.01 -6.10
N PHE A 192 3.26 13.68 -7.08
CA PHE A 192 3.31 12.35 -7.69
C PHE A 192 4.73 11.79 -7.60
N GLU A 193 4.87 10.59 -7.01
CA GLU A 193 6.13 9.87 -6.87
C GLU A 193 6.07 8.54 -7.62
N PRO A 194 6.72 8.41 -8.80
CA PRO A 194 6.68 7.22 -9.64
C PRO A 194 7.75 6.20 -9.22
N GLY A 195 7.93 5.87 -8.07
CA GLY A 195 8.93 4.95 -7.54
C GLY A 195 9.07 5.20 -6.06
N MET A 196 7.92 5.15 -5.41
CA MET A 196 7.75 5.59 -4.03
C MET A 196 8.57 4.77 -3.04
N GLY A 197 8.96 3.53 -3.39
CA GLY A 197 9.64 2.64 -2.48
C GLY A 197 8.85 2.44 -1.19
N ILE A 198 9.52 2.63 -0.07
CA ILE A 198 8.93 2.49 1.27
C ILE A 198 8.21 3.77 1.79
N GLY A 199 7.98 4.76 0.93
CA GLY A 199 7.25 5.98 1.30
C GLY A 199 8.04 7.00 2.11
N ASN A 200 9.36 6.99 2.06
CA ASN A 200 10.19 7.93 2.82
C ASN A 200 9.84 9.39 2.53
N PHE A 201 9.59 9.76 1.28
CA PHE A 201 9.19 11.12 0.93
C PHE A 201 7.85 11.52 1.54
N ALA A 202 6.86 10.63 1.52
CA ALA A 202 5.58 10.87 2.16
C ALA A 202 5.70 10.98 3.68
N GLY A 203 6.43 10.05 4.31
CA GLY A 203 6.59 10.00 5.77
C GLY A 203 7.43 11.13 6.35
N MET A 204 8.33 11.74 5.56
CA MET A 204 9.18 12.87 5.98
C MET A 204 8.70 14.23 5.49
N MET A 205 7.52 14.30 4.88
CA MET A 205 6.94 15.56 4.43
C MET A 205 6.71 16.50 5.63
N PRO A 206 7.10 17.80 5.55
CA PRO A 206 6.80 18.75 6.62
C PRO A 206 5.30 18.84 6.89
N GLN A 207 4.90 18.83 8.15
CA GLN A 207 3.50 18.73 8.57
C GLN A 207 2.63 19.90 8.11
N ASP A 208 3.18 21.09 8.05
CA ASP A 208 2.52 22.31 7.54
C ASP A 208 2.20 22.20 6.03
N VAL A 209 2.98 21.41 5.29
CA VAL A 209 2.76 21.14 3.87
C VAL A 209 1.87 19.92 3.67
N ALA A 210 2.02 18.90 4.49
CA ALA A 210 1.32 17.62 4.38
C ALA A 210 -0.21 17.80 4.44
N THR A 211 -0.71 18.67 5.31
CA THR A 211 -2.14 18.96 5.47
C THR A 211 -2.82 19.51 4.22
N ASN A 212 -2.05 20.13 3.33
CA ASN A 212 -2.53 20.73 2.08
C ASN A 212 -2.09 19.96 0.84
N THR A 213 -1.49 18.76 1.01
CA THR A 213 -0.92 17.98 -0.09
C THR A 213 -1.74 16.73 -0.36
N HIS A 214 -2.11 16.55 -1.63
CA HIS A 214 -2.59 15.27 -2.14
C HIS A 214 -1.39 14.51 -2.72
N TYR A 215 -0.95 13.48 -2.00
CA TYR A 215 0.20 12.67 -2.38
C TYR A 215 -0.23 11.39 -3.05
N GLN A 216 0.37 11.06 -4.19
CA GLN A 216 0.15 9.82 -4.91
C GLN A 216 1.50 9.17 -5.22
N GLY A 217 1.71 7.98 -4.68
CA GLY A 217 2.89 7.15 -4.96
C GLY A 217 2.53 5.95 -5.84
N VAL A 218 3.51 5.46 -6.58
CA VAL A 218 3.43 4.19 -7.32
C VAL A 218 4.69 3.38 -7.01
N GLU A 219 4.49 2.10 -6.66
CA GLU A 219 5.58 1.16 -6.42
C GLU A 219 5.30 -0.16 -7.13
N LEU A 220 6.34 -0.77 -7.71
CA LEU A 220 6.24 -2.01 -8.47
C LEU A 220 6.37 -3.26 -7.59
N ASP A 221 7.18 -3.18 -6.53
CA ASP A 221 7.36 -4.28 -5.59
C ASP A 221 6.13 -4.43 -4.71
N HIS A 222 5.45 -5.58 -4.81
CA HIS A 222 4.19 -5.82 -4.12
C HIS A 222 4.28 -5.73 -2.60
N ILE A 223 5.38 -6.14 -1.99
CA ILE A 223 5.54 -6.09 -0.53
C ILE A 223 5.78 -4.65 -0.10
N THR A 224 6.62 -3.95 -0.85
CA THR A 224 6.98 -2.56 -0.58
C THR A 224 5.79 -1.61 -0.79
N ALA A 225 4.89 -1.94 -1.72
CA ALA A 225 3.70 -1.14 -2.07
C ALA A 225 2.51 -1.32 -1.11
N ARG A 226 2.53 -2.35 -0.27
CA ARG A 226 1.47 -2.70 0.71
C ARG A 226 1.70 -2.02 2.03
#